data_d78acf77f2a2b56b8c36e6f35e493f54
#
_entry.id   d78acf77f2a2b56b8c36e6f35e493f54
#
_cell.length_a   1.000
_cell.length_b   1.000
_cell.length_c   1.000
_cell.angle_alpha   90.00
_cell.angle_beta   90.00
_cell.angle_gamma   90.00
#
_symmetry.space_group_name_H-M   'P 1'
#
loop_
_entity.id
_entity.type
_entity.pdbx_description
1 polymer ?
#
loop_
_entity_poly.entity_id
_entity_poly.type
_entity_poly.pdbx_seq_one_letter_code
_entity_poly.pdbx_strand_id
1 'polypeptide(L)'
;MAIAAGGSKAARFAGRKGDALIVTEPRAELTEAFVSAGGSGPRYAEVAMCYAQRKEDAQKTAHQYFRWSVTGWPVMAELPDTDSFAAASWHVSPETVAQVVSCGPSPERHLEAINRYVQAGYDHIILVQVGPHQGEFLDFFERKLASALRDRKVP
;
A
#
# COMPACT_ATOMS: atom_id res chain seq x y z
N MET A 1 -19.46 6.60 3.76
CA MET A 1 -18.38 6.33 4.76
C MET A 1 -17.51 5.19 4.24
N ALA A 2 -16.20 5.42 4.10
CA ALA A 2 -15.25 4.35 3.77
C ALA A 2 -14.82 3.64 5.07
N ILE A 3 -14.69 2.31 5.02
CA ILE A 3 -14.28 1.48 6.17
C ILE A 3 -12.99 0.74 5.83
N ALA A 4 -11.98 0.90 6.67
CA ALA A 4 -10.70 0.21 6.54
C ALA A 4 -10.84 -1.26 7.00
N ALA A 5 -10.18 -2.17 6.27
CA ALA A 5 -10.21 -3.59 6.58
C ALA A 5 -8.85 -4.26 6.40
N GLY A 6 -8.32 -4.82 7.47
CA GLY A 6 -7.14 -5.70 7.47
C GLY A 6 -7.50 -7.19 7.48
N GLY A 7 -8.79 -7.56 7.45
CA GLY A 7 -9.24 -8.96 7.44
C GLY A 7 -10.68 -9.11 6.96
N SER A 8 -11.06 -10.35 6.58
CA SER A 8 -12.35 -10.66 5.95
C SER A 8 -13.58 -10.31 6.82
N LYS A 9 -13.46 -10.33 8.15
CA LYS A 9 -14.55 -9.90 9.04
C LYS A 9 -14.84 -8.42 8.89
N ALA A 10 -13.79 -7.58 8.90
CA ALA A 10 -13.89 -6.13 8.72
C ALA A 10 -14.36 -5.80 7.29
N ALA A 11 -13.87 -6.51 6.27
CA ALA A 11 -14.30 -6.33 4.88
C ALA A 11 -15.81 -6.66 4.70
N ARG A 12 -16.32 -7.74 5.31
CA ARG A 12 -17.77 -8.03 5.34
C ARG A 12 -18.57 -6.96 6.09
N PHE A 13 -18.02 -6.43 7.17
CA PHE A 13 -18.66 -5.31 7.88
C PHE A 13 -18.73 -4.06 6.99
N ALA A 14 -17.62 -3.75 6.28
CA ALA A 14 -17.59 -2.66 5.30
C ALA A 14 -18.66 -2.85 4.21
N GLY A 15 -18.83 -4.06 3.68
CA GLY A 15 -19.87 -4.38 2.68
C GLY A 15 -21.29 -4.19 3.18
N ARG A 16 -21.56 -4.42 4.46
CA ARG A 16 -22.91 -4.26 5.04
C ARG A 16 -23.23 -2.84 5.53
N LYS A 17 -22.23 -2.07 5.93
CA LYS A 17 -22.44 -0.81 6.68
C LYS A 17 -21.70 0.39 6.10
N GLY A 18 -20.74 0.17 5.20
CA GLY A 18 -19.95 1.22 4.56
C GLY A 18 -20.38 1.48 3.13
N ASP A 19 -19.96 2.63 2.62
CA ASP A 19 -20.14 3.03 1.22
C ASP A 19 -18.90 2.64 0.38
N ALA A 20 -17.78 2.32 1.03
CA ALA A 20 -16.52 1.96 0.36
C ALA A 20 -15.63 1.10 1.27
N LEU A 21 -14.72 0.35 0.64
CA LEU A 21 -13.66 -0.41 1.29
C LEU A 21 -12.31 0.32 1.15
N ILE A 22 -11.48 0.34 2.20
CA ILE A 22 -10.07 0.78 2.15
C ILE A 22 -9.18 -0.33 2.68
N VAL A 23 -8.06 -0.62 1.98
CA VAL A 23 -7.08 -1.62 2.40
C VAL A 23 -5.64 -1.15 2.16
N THR A 24 -4.69 -1.87 2.76
CA THR A 24 -3.24 -1.63 2.61
C THR A 24 -2.49 -2.85 2.07
N GLU A 25 -3.20 -3.96 1.76
CA GLU A 25 -2.61 -5.20 1.26
C GLU A 25 -3.34 -5.69 0.01
N PRO A 26 -2.64 -6.27 -1.00
CA PRO A 26 -3.24 -6.74 -2.26
C PRO A 26 -3.89 -8.12 -2.10
N ARG A 27 -4.91 -8.22 -1.25
CA ARG A 27 -5.60 -9.46 -0.88
C ARG A 27 -6.99 -9.53 -1.52
N ALA A 28 -7.14 -10.38 -2.54
CA ALA A 28 -8.40 -10.55 -3.27
C ALA A 28 -9.56 -11.01 -2.36
N GLU A 29 -9.26 -11.82 -1.32
CA GLU A 29 -10.31 -12.27 -0.38
C GLU A 29 -11.00 -11.11 0.38
N LEU A 30 -10.38 -9.92 0.47
CA LEU A 30 -11.01 -8.77 1.10
C LEU A 30 -12.04 -8.12 0.18
N THR A 31 -11.74 -8.01 -1.12
CA THR A 31 -12.69 -7.51 -2.12
C THR A 31 -13.87 -8.48 -2.29
N GLU A 32 -13.60 -9.79 -2.32
CA GLU A 32 -14.61 -10.85 -2.37
C GLU A 32 -15.52 -10.79 -1.13
N ALA A 33 -14.94 -10.65 0.07
CA ALA A 33 -15.70 -10.56 1.32
C ALA A 33 -16.58 -9.30 1.38
N PHE A 34 -16.10 -8.17 0.84
CA PHE A 34 -16.86 -6.92 0.73
C PHE A 34 -18.06 -7.09 -0.21
N VAL A 35 -17.82 -7.57 -1.43
CA VAL A 35 -18.87 -7.76 -2.45
C VAL A 35 -19.90 -8.80 -2.00
N SER A 36 -19.45 -9.95 -1.48
CA SER A 36 -20.35 -11.02 -0.99
C SER A 36 -21.23 -10.56 0.17
N ALA A 37 -20.84 -9.52 0.91
CA ALA A 37 -21.65 -8.94 1.98
C ALA A 37 -22.61 -7.82 1.52
N GLY A 38 -22.70 -7.58 0.20
CA GLY A 38 -23.58 -6.57 -0.41
C GLY A 38 -22.89 -5.24 -0.73
N GLY A 39 -21.58 -5.13 -0.54
CA GLY A 39 -20.80 -3.93 -0.88
C GLY A 39 -20.71 -3.73 -2.40
N SER A 40 -21.13 -2.56 -2.88
CA SER A 40 -21.09 -2.18 -4.31
C SER A 40 -20.32 -0.90 -4.58
N GLY A 41 -19.80 -0.26 -3.53
CA GLY A 41 -19.05 0.99 -3.63
C GLY A 41 -17.57 0.80 -4.00
N PRO A 42 -16.83 1.91 -4.09
CA PRO A 42 -15.43 1.89 -4.48
C PRO A 42 -14.54 1.13 -3.48
N ARG A 43 -13.48 0.52 -4.02
CA ARG A 43 -12.51 -0.29 -3.29
C ARG A 43 -11.14 0.37 -3.42
N TYR A 44 -10.78 1.12 -2.39
CA TYR A 44 -9.53 1.85 -2.31
C TYR A 44 -8.39 0.96 -1.80
N ALA A 45 -7.21 1.12 -2.38
CA ALA A 45 -5.99 0.51 -1.88
C ALA A 45 -4.89 1.55 -1.71
N GLU A 46 -4.28 1.59 -0.53
CA GLU A 46 -3.08 2.39 -0.26
C GLU A 46 -1.84 1.57 -0.63
N VAL A 47 -1.07 2.07 -1.60
CA VAL A 47 0.14 1.42 -2.10
C VAL A 47 1.36 2.21 -1.66
N ALA A 48 2.09 1.67 -0.67
CA ALA A 48 3.33 2.28 -0.20
C ALA A 48 4.45 2.13 -1.22
N MET A 49 5.12 3.24 -1.50
CA MET A 49 6.30 3.28 -2.36
C MET A 49 7.31 4.30 -1.83
N CYS A 50 8.57 4.11 -2.16
CA CYS A 50 9.65 5.00 -1.77
C CYS A 50 10.52 5.30 -2.99
N TYR A 51 10.36 6.51 -3.54
CA TYR A 51 11.20 7.00 -4.61
C TYR A 51 12.48 7.61 -4.06
N ALA A 52 13.60 7.30 -4.69
CA ALA A 52 14.84 8.04 -4.67
C ALA A 52 15.59 7.78 -5.98
N GLN A 53 16.58 8.61 -6.31
CA GLN A 53 17.39 8.45 -7.53
C GLN A 53 18.21 7.14 -7.55
N ARG A 54 18.55 6.62 -6.38
CA ARG A 54 19.23 5.34 -6.20
C ARG A 54 18.36 4.39 -5.40
N LYS A 55 18.31 3.13 -5.82
CA LYS A 55 17.53 2.09 -5.16
C LYS A 55 17.90 1.90 -3.69
N GLU A 56 19.19 1.91 -3.40
CA GLU A 56 19.74 1.73 -2.04
C GLU A 56 19.28 2.84 -1.10
N ASP A 57 19.22 4.08 -1.59
CA ASP A 57 18.76 5.23 -0.81
C ASP A 57 17.24 5.14 -0.54
N ALA A 58 16.47 4.73 -1.53
CA ALA A 58 15.05 4.45 -1.35
C ALA A 58 14.80 3.34 -0.31
N GLN A 59 15.58 2.25 -0.35
CA GLN A 59 15.46 1.15 0.61
C GLN A 59 15.81 1.60 2.04
N LYS A 60 16.88 2.39 2.21
CA LYS A 60 17.24 2.97 3.51
C LYS A 60 16.15 3.89 4.04
N THR A 61 15.60 4.75 3.18
CA THR A 61 14.51 5.66 3.54
C THR A 61 13.24 4.88 3.92
N ALA A 62 12.84 3.90 3.12
CA ALA A 62 11.70 3.04 3.44
C ALA A 62 11.90 2.32 4.77
N HIS A 63 13.09 1.77 5.03
CA HIS A 63 13.43 1.14 6.29
C HIS A 63 13.34 2.13 7.47
N GLN A 64 13.89 3.33 7.33
CA GLN A 64 13.87 4.33 8.38
C GLN A 64 12.45 4.75 8.79
N TYR A 65 11.57 4.95 7.81
CA TYR A 65 10.25 5.53 8.04
C TYR A 65 9.11 4.53 8.05
N PHE A 66 9.30 3.31 7.54
CA PHE A 66 8.18 2.39 7.30
C PHE A 66 8.49 0.91 7.62
N ARG A 67 9.57 0.61 8.37
CA ARG A 67 9.94 -0.78 8.69
C ARG A 67 8.87 -1.55 9.47
N TRP A 68 8.03 -0.84 10.20
CA TRP A 68 6.92 -1.44 10.95
C TRP A 68 5.87 -2.10 10.03
N SER A 69 5.77 -1.71 8.77
CA SER A 69 4.78 -2.22 7.82
C SER A 69 4.87 -3.73 7.56
N VAL A 70 6.02 -4.35 7.87
CA VAL A 70 6.21 -5.80 7.69
C VAL A 70 5.76 -6.64 8.88
N THR A 71 5.34 -6.03 9.98
CA THR A 71 4.90 -6.78 11.18
C THR A 71 3.54 -7.42 11.04
N GLY A 72 2.73 -6.96 10.09
CA GLY A 72 1.39 -7.45 9.80
C GLY A 72 0.31 -6.99 10.78
N TRP A 73 -0.92 -6.92 10.30
CA TRP A 73 -2.07 -6.41 11.05
C TRP A 73 -2.33 -7.09 12.41
N PRO A 74 -2.17 -8.42 12.58
CA PRO A 74 -2.41 -9.04 13.87
C PRO A 74 -1.48 -8.52 14.98
N VAL A 75 -0.23 -8.18 14.63
CA VAL A 75 0.73 -7.57 15.59
C VAL A 75 0.43 -6.10 15.76
N MET A 76 0.28 -5.36 14.65
CA MET A 76 0.07 -3.90 14.69
C MET A 76 -1.18 -3.49 15.47
N ALA A 77 -2.24 -4.30 15.43
CA ALA A 77 -3.48 -4.03 16.15
C ALA A 77 -3.34 -4.07 17.68
N GLU A 78 -2.29 -4.71 18.19
CA GLU A 78 -2.02 -4.85 19.63
C GLU A 78 -0.97 -3.85 20.13
N LEU A 79 -0.35 -3.06 19.24
CA LEU A 79 0.70 -2.10 19.62
C LEU A 79 0.07 -0.75 20.01
N PRO A 80 0.33 -0.26 21.26
CA PRO A 80 -0.37 0.91 21.80
C PRO A 80 0.15 2.27 21.30
N ASP A 81 1.40 2.33 20.83
CA ASP A 81 2.07 3.59 20.50
C ASP A 81 3.21 3.41 19.48
N THR A 82 3.75 4.53 19.01
CA THR A 82 4.82 4.56 18.01
C THR A 82 6.12 3.92 18.48
N ASP A 83 6.45 3.99 19.76
CA ASP A 83 7.66 3.38 20.31
C ASP A 83 7.55 1.85 20.30
N SER A 84 6.35 1.33 20.57
CA SER A 84 6.03 -0.09 20.44
C SER A 84 6.15 -0.58 19.00
N PHE A 85 5.69 0.19 18.00
CA PHE A 85 5.91 -0.12 16.58
C PHE A 85 7.40 -0.12 16.22
N ALA A 86 8.17 0.86 16.70
CA ALA A 86 9.60 0.92 16.49
C ALA A 86 10.33 -0.28 17.11
N ALA A 87 9.96 -0.67 18.33
CA ALA A 87 10.53 -1.81 19.04
C ALA A 87 10.20 -3.15 18.36
N ALA A 88 8.94 -3.34 17.96
CA ALA A 88 8.50 -4.57 17.28
C ALA A 88 9.18 -4.79 15.93
N SER A 89 9.65 -3.72 15.27
CA SER A 89 10.26 -3.77 13.94
C SER A 89 11.76 -3.47 13.91
N TRP A 90 12.42 -3.31 15.06
CA TRP A 90 13.82 -2.88 15.11
C TRP A 90 14.79 -3.85 14.40
N HIS A 91 14.49 -5.15 14.39
CA HIS A 91 15.28 -6.22 13.79
C HIS A 91 15.04 -6.40 12.27
N VAL A 92 14.07 -5.69 11.70
CA VAL A 92 13.72 -5.78 10.29
C VAL A 92 14.83 -5.16 9.44
N SER A 93 15.25 -5.83 8.36
CA SER A 93 16.27 -5.32 7.44
C SER A 93 15.65 -4.43 6.33
N PRO A 94 16.46 -3.53 5.70
CA PRO A 94 16.00 -2.75 4.55
C PRO A 94 15.51 -3.61 3.39
N GLU A 95 16.12 -4.78 3.16
CA GLU A 95 15.75 -5.72 2.11
C GLU A 95 14.36 -6.33 2.38
N THR A 96 14.06 -6.62 3.64
CA THR A 96 12.73 -7.12 4.05
C THR A 96 11.65 -6.07 3.80
N VAL A 97 11.90 -4.81 4.15
CA VAL A 97 10.97 -3.70 3.86
C VAL A 97 10.75 -3.55 2.36
N ALA A 98 11.81 -3.67 1.55
CA ALA A 98 11.73 -3.56 0.09
C ALA A 98 10.97 -4.70 -0.62
N GLN A 99 10.54 -5.74 0.11
CA GLN A 99 9.64 -6.77 -0.41
C GLN A 99 8.18 -6.30 -0.40
N VAL A 100 7.81 -5.39 0.52
CA VAL A 100 6.45 -4.86 0.66
C VAL A 100 6.32 -3.43 0.17
N VAL A 101 7.36 -2.60 0.33
CA VAL A 101 7.42 -1.22 -0.18
C VAL A 101 8.17 -1.19 -1.50
N SER A 102 7.55 -0.69 -2.55
CA SER A 102 8.23 -0.53 -3.84
C SER A 102 9.27 0.58 -3.77
N CYS A 103 10.57 0.24 -3.88
CA CYS A 103 11.68 1.18 -3.67
C CYS A 103 12.49 1.42 -4.96
N GLY A 104 12.87 2.68 -5.20
CA GLY A 104 13.83 3.08 -6.22
C GLY A 104 13.27 3.92 -7.36
N PRO A 105 14.05 4.18 -8.42
CA PRO A 105 13.69 5.08 -9.51
C PRO A 105 12.97 4.39 -10.69
N SER A 106 12.79 3.06 -10.67
CA SER A 106 12.19 2.32 -11.80
C SER A 106 10.66 2.44 -11.78
N PRO A 107 10.04 3.05 -12.83
CA PRO A 107 8.59 3.07 -12.98
C PRO A 107 7.98 1.66 -13.05
N GLU A 108 8.66 0.71 -13.70
CA GLU A 108 8.19 -0.67 -13.90
C GLU A 108 7.97 -1.36 -12.55
N ARG A 109 8.89 -1.16 -11.60
CA ARG A 109 8.77 -1.71 -10.26
C ARG A 109 7.57 -1.16 -9.49
N HIS A 110 7.31 0.14 -9.62
CA HIS A 110 6.14 0.76 -9.00
C HIS A 110 4.84 0.31 -9.67
N LEU A 111 4.84 0.19 -11.00
CA LEU A 111 3.70 -0.36 -11.75
C LEU A 111 3.39 -1.80 -11.40
N GLU A 112 4.41 -2.64 -11.21
CA GLU A 112 4.23 -4.02 -10.75
C GLU A 112 3.58 -4.07 -9.36
N ALA A 113 4.02 -3.21 -8.43
CA ALA A 113 3.40 -3.08 -7.11
C ALA A 113 1.92 -2.68 -7.21
N ILE A 114 1.60 -1.66 -8.01
CA ILE A 114 0.22 -1.20 -8.26
C ILE A 114 -0.64 -2.32 -8.87
N ASN A 115 -0.11 -3.03 -9.87
CA ASN A 115 -0.85 -4.09 -10.56
C ASN A 115 -1.32 -5.21 -9.65
N ARG A 116 -0.56 -5.56 -8.59
CA ARG A 116 -1.00 -6.56 -7.62
C ARG A 116 -2.33 -6.19 -6.97
N TYR A 117 -2.54 -4.91 -6.69
CA TYR A 117 -3.81 -4.43 -6.12
C TYR A 117 -4.93 -4.39 -7.17
N VAL A 118 -4.63 -3.94 -8.38
CA VAL A 118 -5.61 -3.96 -9.48
C VAL A 118 -6.09 -5.40 -9.75
N GLN A 119 -5.17 -6.37 -9.80
CA GLN A 119 -5.50 -7.79 -9.97
C GLN A 119 -6.28 -8.38 -8.79
N ALA A 120 -6.08 -7.85 -7.57
CA ALA A 120 -6.87 -8.21 -6.40
C ALA A 120 -8.27 -7.56 -6.37
N GLY A 121 -8.64 -6.78 -7.41
CA GLY A 121 -9.97 -6.22 -7.58
C GLY A 121 -10.19 -4.83 -6.95
N TYR A 122 -9.12 -4.10 -6.62
CA TYR A 122 -9.23 -2.70 -6.19
C TYR A 122 -9.29 -1.78 -7.41
N ASP A 123 -10.21 -0.82 -7.38
CA ASP A 123 -10.50 0.09 -8.49
C ASP A 123 -10.01 1.53 -8.27
N HIS A 124 -9.57 1.85 -7.05
CA HIS A 124 -8.98 3.13 -6.70
C HIS A 124 -7.65 2.93 -5.97
N ILE A 125 -6.58 3.47 -6.52
CA ILE A 125 -5.23 3.33 -5.97
C ILE A 125 -4.76 4.67 -5.40
N ILE A 126 -4.40 4.67 -4.12
CA ILE A 126 -3.81 5.79 -3.40
C ILE A 126 -2.31 5.51 -3.29
N LEU A 127 -1.48 6.34 -3.93
CA LEU A 127 -0.04 6.21 -3.85
C LEU A 127 0.47 6.93 -2.61
N VAL A 128 1.19 6.21 -1.75
CA VAL A 128 1.75 6.74 -0.50
C VAL A 128 3.28 6.78 -0.62
N GLN A 129 3.83 7.96 -0.89
CA GLN A 129 5.29 8.16 -0.88
C GLN A 129 5.81 8.13 0.55
N VAL A 130 6.66 7.15 0.84
CA VAL A 130 7.32 6.99 2.14
C VAL A 130 8.55 7.90 2.24
N GLY A 131 8.65 8.65 3.34
CA GLY A 131 9.80 9.50 3.63
C GLY A 131 9.65 10.96 3.17
N PRO A 132 10.69 11.79 3.34
CA PRO A 132 10.59 13.24 3.19
C PRO A 132 10.64 13.76 1.75
N HIS A 133 11.06 12.95 0.77
CA HIS A 133 11.32 13.38 -0.61
C HIS A 133 10.04 13.49 -1.47
N GLN A 134 9.03 14.22 -0.97
CA GLN A 134 7.71 14.32 -1.60
C GLN A 134 7.77 15.04 -2.96
N GLY A 135 8.51 16.15 -3.06
CA GLY A 135 8.64 16.93 -4.30
C GLY A 135 9.31 16.12 -5.42
N GLU A 136 10.41 15.42 -5.10
CA GLU A 136 11.10 14.54 -6.06
C GLU A 136 10.22 13.39 -6.54
N PHE A 137 9.38 12.85 -5.66
CA PHE A 137 8.41 11.83 -6.04
C PHE A 137 7.33 12.39 -6.98
N LEU A 138 6.81 13.59 -6.72
CA LEU A 138 5.82 14.23 -7.60
C LEU A 138 6.40 14.49 -9.01
N ASP A 139 7.63 14.99 -9.11
CA ASP A 139 8.34 15.15 -10.38
C ASP A 139 8.51 13.80 -11.11
N PHE A 140 8.90 12.75 -10.39
CA PHE A 140 8.99 11.40 -10.94
C PHE A 140 7.63 10.87 -11.40
N PHE A 141 6.60 11.07 -10.60
CA PHE A 141 5.23 10.65 -10.92
C PHE A 141 4.78 11.29 -12.24
N GLU A 142 4.88 12.62 -12.36
CA GLU A 142 4.44 13.35 -13.55
C GLU A 142 5.21 12.92 -14.81
N ARG A 143 6.53 12.83 -14.72
CA ARG A 143 7.40 12.61 -15.88
C ARG A 143 7.49 11.15 -16.32
N LYS A 144 7.29 10.20 -15.41
CA LYS A 144 7.55 8.78 -15.67
C LYS A 144 6.36 7.87 -15.36
N LEU A 145 5.81 7.95 -14.15
CA LEU A 145 4.84 6.97 -13.69
C LEU A 145 3.44 7.24 -14.26
N ALA A 146 3.03 8.50 -14.35
CA ALA A 146 1.69 8.88 -14.80
C ALA A 146 1.42 8.49 -16.27
N SER A 147 2.42 8.64 -17.18
CA SER A 147 2.29 8.21 -18.57
C SER A 147 2.13 6.69 -18.64
N ALA A 148 2.98 5.95 -17.94
CA ALA A 148 2.95 4.50 -17.92
C ALA A 148 1.66 3.91 -17.30
N LEU A 149 1.02 4.64 -16.37
CA LEU A 149 -0.31 4.29 -15.85
C LEU A 149 -1.43 4.53 -16.86
N ARG A 150 -1.37 5.63 -17.64
CA ARG A 150 -2.37 5.95 -18.69
C ARG A 150 -2.30 5.00 -19.88
N ASP A 151 -1.10 4.57 -20.26
CA ASP A 151 -0.87 3.67 -21.40
C ASP A 151 -1.35 2.24 -21.12
N ARG A 152 -1.54 1.89 -19.85
CA ARG A 152 -2.16 0.63 -19.44
C ARG A 152 -3.68 0.78 -19.49
N LYS A 153 -4.31 0.25 -20.53
CA LYS A 153 -5.76 -0.01 -20.49
C LYS A 153 -6.01 -0.99 -19.33
N VAL A 154 -6.59 -0.48 -18.25
CA VAL A 154 -7.17 -1.36 -17.21
C VAL A 154 -8.28 -2.16 -17.92
N PRO A 155 -8.28 -3.49 -17.83
CA PRO A 155 -9.32 -4.31 -18.43
C PRO A 155 -10.68 -4.05 -17.82
#